data_e64c1ad8593c47af96f81797c16c2ea3
#
_entry.id   e64c1ad8593c47af96f81797c16c2ea3
#
_cell.length_a   1.000
_cell.length_b   1.000
_cell.length_c   1.000
_cell.angle_alpha   90.00
_cell.angle_beta   90.00
_cell.angle_gamma   90.00
#
_symmetry.space_group_name_H-M   'P 1'
#
loop_
_entity.id
_entity.type
_entity.pdbx_description
1 polymer ?
#
loop_
_entity_poly.entity_id
_entity_poly.type
_entity_poly.pdbx_seq_one_letter_code
_entity_poly.pdbx_strand_id
1 'polypeptide(L)'
;GREPRVLKYYEAVGQPASAHMTWLRDSGFVGGNTTIWLPHDGDKQDAVFDVSYRKAFEAAGYAVEVVPNQGKGAAMSRVKSAQRVWPSIYMDEEGCSAGLEALGWYHEKRDEVRNVGLGPNHDWASHGADSFGLMCVVFESVGQSNPNVAPIRYPRSARVA
;
A
#
# COMPACT_ATOMS: atom_id res chain seq x y z
N GLY A 1 7.76 16.97 -9.93
CA GLY A 1 7.31 15.58 -9.97
C GLY A 1 6.21 15.34 -8.94
N ARG A 2 5.48 14.25 -9.05
CA ARG A 2 4.51 13.83 -8.03
C ARG A 2 5.29 13.25 -6.85
N GLU A 3 4.89 13.63 -5.64
CA GLU A 3 5.51 13.17 -4.40
C GLU A 3 4.46 12.43 -3.58
N PRO A 4 4.58 11.09 -3.39
CA PRO A 4 3.66 10.36 -2.53
C PRO A 4 3.95 10.70 -1.06
N ARG A 5 2.89 10.86 -0.29
CA ARG A 5 2.94 11.08 1.16
C ARG A 5 2.22 9.95 1.87
N VAL A 6 2.95 9.17 2.62
CA VAL A 6 2.41 8.07 3.42
C VAL A 6 2.12 8.62 4.81
N LEU A 7 0.84 8.67 5.16
CA LEU A 7 0.40 9.32 6.38
C LEU A 7 0.25 8.36 7.56
N LYS A 8 -0.15 7.12 7.27
CA LYS A 8 -0.40 6.11 8.31
C LYS A 8 -0.13 4.71 7.79
N TYR A 9 0.32 3.86 8.69
CA TYR A 9 0.39 2.42 8.50
C TYR A 9 -0.61 1.74 9.45
N TYR A 10 -1.26 0.69 8.95
CA TYR A 10 -2.18 -0.13 9.73
C TYR A 10 -2.07 -1.58 9.28
N GLU A 11 -2.02 -2.46 10.24
CA GLU A 11 -2.04 -3.91 10.04
C GLU A 11 -2.96 -4.56 11.07
N ALA A 12 -3.76 -5.52 10.63
CA ALA A 12 -4.60 -6.32 11.51
C ALA A 12 -4.82 -7.70 10.89
N VAL A 13 -4.78 -8.73 11.72
CA VAL A 13 -4.97 -10.13 11.32
C VAL A 13 -6.30 -10.64 11.87
N GLY A 14 -7.03 -11.39 11.03
CA GLY A 14 -8.28 -12.03 11.46
C GLY A 14 -9.44 -11.09 11.78
N GLN A 15 -9.34 -9.83 11.32
CA GLN A 15 -10.40 -8.83 11.54
C GLN A 15 -11.38 -8.80 10.37
N PRO A 16 -12.67 -8.59 10.63
CA PRO A 16 -13.67 -8.42 9.57
C PRO A 16 -13.47 -7.07 8.84
N ALA A 17 -13.99 -6.97 7.63
CA ALA A 17 -13.94 -5.73 6.84
C ALA A 17 -14.45 -4.49 7.59
N SER A 18 -15.44 -4.67 8.46
CA SER A 18 -16.00 -3.58 9.29
C SER A 18 -14.98 -2.96 10.25
N ALA A 19 -14.03 -3.75 10.79
CA ALA A 19 -12.98 -3.22 11.65
C ALA A 19 -12.02 -2.32 10.88
N HIS A 20 -11.64 -2.72 9.66
CA HIS A 20 -10.80 -1.90 8.78
C HIS A 20 -11.50 -0.59 8.38
N MET A 21 -12.80 -0.64 8.09
CA MET A 21 -13.60 0.56 7.77
C MET A 21 -13.71 1.51 8.96
N THR A 22 -13.85 0.99 10.18
CA THR A 22 -13.85 1.80 11.40
C THR A 22 -12.53 2.53 11.56
N TRP A 23 -11.41 1.81 11.43
CA TRP A 23 -10.10 2.42 11.49
C TRP A 23 -9.89 3.53 10.44
N LEU A 24 -10.33 3.29 9.20
CA LEU A 24 -10.25 4.30 8.14
C LEU A 24 -11.02 5.57 8.49
N ARG A 25 -12.26 5.44 8.96
CA ARG A 25 -13.09 6.59 9.35
C ARG A 25 -12.48 7.35 10.53
N ASP A 26 -12.03 6.65 11.56
CA ASP A 26 -11.41 7.24 12.75
C ASP A 26 -10.08 7.94 12.40
N SER A 27 -9.43 7.49 11.34
CA SER A 27 -8.22 8.11 10.78
C SER A 27 -8.51 9.27 9.81
N GLY A 28 -9.79 9.60 9.55
CA GLY A 28 -10.18 10.67 8.65
C GLY A 28 -10.28 10.28 7.16
N PHE A 29 -10.10 9.01 6.84
CA PHE A 29 -10.24 8.49 5.48
C PHE A 29 -11.68 8.03 5.25
N VAL A 30 -12.51 8.90 4.72
CA VAL A 30 -13.94 8.65 4.53
C VAL A 30 -14.27 8.40 3.06
N GLY A 31 -15.40 7.71 2.82
CA GLY A 31 -15.91 7.53 1.47
C GLY A 31 -16.16 8.87 0.76
N GLY A 32 -16.09 8.89 -0.56
CA GLY A 32 -16.24 10.09 -1.37
C GLY A 32 -14.94 10.89 -1.61
N ASN A 33 -13.93 10.80 -0.72
CA ASN A 33 -12.61 11.41 -0.94
C ASN A 33 -11.44 10.41 -0.88
N THR A 34 -11.76 9.13 -0.67
CA THR A 34 -10.76 8.06 -0.50
C THR A 34 -11.02 6.96 -1.51
N THR A 35 -9.97 6.55 -2.21
CA THR A 35 -9.97 5.36 -3.07
C THR A 35 -9.22 4.24 -2.38
N ILE A 36 -9.84 3.09 -2.26
CA ILE A 36 -9.22 1.87 -1.72
C ILE A 36 -8.61 1.08 -2.88
N TRP A 37 -7.33 0.80 -2.78
CA TRP A 37 -6.63 -0.06 -3.74
C TRP A 37 -6.42 -1.43 -3.13
N LEU A 38 -7.05 -2.44 -3.71
CA LEU A 38 -6.95 -3.83 -3.26
C LEU A 38 -5.99 -4.63 -4.15
N PRO A 39 -5.31 -5.64 -3.59
CA PRO A 39 -4.61 -6.61 -4.41
C PRO A 39 -5.60 -7.42 -5.26
N HIS A 40 -5.09 -8.17 -6.23
CA HIS A 40 -5.89 -8.91 -7.23
C HIS A 40 -6.89 -9.92 -6.63
N ASP A 41 -6.68 -10.34 -5.39
CA ASP A 41 -7.57 -11.24 -4.67
C ASP A 41 -8.59 -10.51 -3.79
N GLY A 42 -8.56 -9.18 -3.72
CA GLY A 42 -9.52 -8.37 -2.97
C GLY A 42 -10.96 -8.41 -3.50
N ASP A 43 -11.15 -8.94 -4.72
CA ASP A 43 -12.50 -9.20 -5.29
C ASP A 43 -12.97 -10.65 -5.09
N LYS A 44 -12.13 -11.51 -4.50
CA LYS A 44 -12.55 -12.87 -4.17
C LYS A 44 -13.59 -12.84 -3.05
N GLN A 45 -14.62 -13.66 -3.23
CA GLN A 45 -15.67 -13.82 -2.23
C GLN A 45 -15.10 -14.54 -1.00
N ASP A 46 -15.33 -13.98 0.17
CA ASP A 46 -15.01 -14.63 1.43
C ASP A 46 -15.97 -15.79 1.65
N ALA A 47 -15.45 -16.99 1.90
CA ALA A 47 -16.28 -18.19 2.06
C ALA A 47 -17.15 -18.17 3.33
N VAL A 48 -16.83 -17.33 4.30
CA VAL A 48 -17.56 -17.21 5.58
C VAL A 48 -18.62 -16.13 5.52
N PHE A 49 -18.33 -14.99 4.88
CA PHE A 49 -19.20 -13.81 4.88
C PHE A 49 -19.95 -13.57 3.57
N ASP A 50 -19.70 -14.40 2.55
CA ASP A 50 -20.33 -14.34 1.22
C ASP A 50 -20.22 -12.97 0.51
N VAL A 51 -19.30 -12.13 0.95
CA VAL A 51 -19.06 -10.77 0.40
C VAL A 51 -17.55 -10.58 0.20
N SER A 52 -17.16 -10.05 -0.96
CA SER A 52 -15.76 -9.67 -1.18
C SER A 52 -15.41 -8.36 -0.46
N TYR A 53 -14.13 -8.16 -0.15
CA TYR A 53 -13.66 -6.87 0.40
C TYR A 53 -14.05 -5.70 -0.50
N ARG A 54 -13.95 -5.85 -1.81
CA ARG A 54 -14.39 -4.85 -2.77
C ARG A 54 -15.83 -4.41 -2.52
N LYS A 55 -16.78 -5.35 -2.52
CA LYS A 55 -18.20 -5.06 -2.32
C LYS A 55 -18.47 -4.43 -0.95
N ALA A 56 -17.76 -4.87 0.07
CA ALA A 56 -17.91 -4.33 1.42
C ALA A 56 -17.49 -2.85 1.48
N PHE A 57 -16.35 -2.48 0.89
CA PHE A 57 -15.89 -1.08 0.85
C PHE A 57 -16.76 -0.22 -0.06
N GLU A 58 -17.19 -0.71 -1.23
CA GLU A 58 -18.11 -0.02 -2.13
C GLU A 58 -19.45 0.28 -1.43
N ALA A 59 -20.00 -0.68 -0.70
CA ALA A 59 -21.23 -0.50 0.08
C ALA A 59 -21.07 0.54 1.21
N ALA A 60 -19.85 0.72 1.73
CA ALA A 60 -19.51 1.75 2.70
C ALA A 60 -19.22 3.13 2.07
N GLY A 61 -19.36 3.27 0.74
CA GLY A 61 -19.23 4.53 0.02
C GLY A 61 -17.82 4.87 -0.45
N TYR A 62 -16.87 3.92 -0.38
CA TYR A 62 -15.51 4.11 -0.93
C TYR A 62 -15.47 3.81 -2.43
N ALA A 63 -14.66 4.56 -3.16
CA ALA A 63 -14.21 4.12 -4.48
C ALA A 63 -13.23 2.98 -4.30
N VAL A 64 -13.37 1.90 -5.07
CA VAL A 64 -12.51 0.72 -4.95
C VAL A 64 -11.92 0.34 -6.31
N GLU A 65 -10.61 0.18 -6.33
CA GLU A 65 -9.86 -0.30 -7.48
C GLU A 65 -9.12 -1.60 -7.11
N VAL A 66 -9.15 -2.57 -7.99
CA VAL A 66 -8.44 -3.84 -7.80
C VAL A 66 -7.23 -3.87 -8.74
N VAL A 67 -6.04 -3.99 -8.17
CA VAL A 67 -4.81 -4.09 -8.95
C VAL A 67 -4.79 -5.44 -9.67
N PRO A 68 -4.57 -5.48 -10.99
CA PRO A 68 -4.50 -6.72 -11.74
C PRO A 68 -3.42 -7.67 -11.20
N ASN A 69 -3.64 -8.97 -11.37
CA ASN A 69 -2.62 -9.95 -11.00
C ASN A 69 -1.32 -9.70 -11.79
N GLN A 70 -0.26 -9.44 -11.08
CA GLN A 70 1.05 -9.15 -11.65
C GLN A 70 1.82 -10.41 -12.10
N GLY A 71 1.29 -11.59 -11.82
CA GLY A 71 1.86 -12.87 -12.27
C GLY A 71 3.16 -13.26 -11.56
N LYS A 72 3.93 -14.13 -12.22
CA LYS A 72 5.21 -14.61 -11.70
C LYS A 72 6.21 -13.46 -11.58
N GLY A 73 6.87 -13.36 -10.43
CA GLY A 73 7.83 -12.27 -10.16
C GLY A 73 7.21 -10.99 -9.59
N ALA A 74 5.92 -11.00 -9.24
CA ALA A 74 5.21 -9.86 -8.67
C ALA A 74 5.92 -9.25 -7.46
N ALA A 75 6.43 -10.06 -6.53
CA ALA A 75 7.15 -9.58 -5.35
C ALA A 75 8.39 -8.76 -5.73
N MET A 76 9.21 -9.27 -6.65
CA MET A 76 10.39 -8.54 -7.12
C MET A 76 10.03 -7.29 -7.93
N SER A 77 8.93 -7.31 -8.68
CA SER A 77 8.42 -6.14 -9.38
C SER A 77 8.02 -5.04 -8.40
N ARG A 78 7.35 -5.39 -7.30
CA ARG A 78 7.01 -4.46 -6.20
C ARG A 78 8.25 -3.86 -5.55
N VAL A 79 9.26 -4.68 -5.24
CA VAL A 79 10.55 -4.20 -4.71
C VAL A 79 11.20 -3.18 -5.64
N LYS A 80 11.24 -3.47 -6.94
CA LYS A 80 11.79 -2.53 -7.93
C LYS A 80 10.99 -1.23 -8.04
N SER A 81 9.66 -1.29 -8.00
CA SER A 81 8.81 -0.11 -7.95
C SER A 81 9.10 0.71 -6.69
N ALA A 82 9.18 0.05 -5.53
CA ALA A 82 9.53 0.72 -4.27
C ALA A 82 10.87 1.43 -4.36
N GLN A 83 11.90 0.78 -4.89
CA GLN A 83 13.23 1.39 -5.07
C GLN A 83 13.21 2.63 -5.98
N ARG A 84 12.41 2.62 -7.06
CA ARG A 84 12.29 3.78 -7.96
C ARG A 84 11.55 4.96 -7.34
N VAL A 85 10.50 4.67 -6.56
CA VAL A 85 9.63 5.70 -5.97
C VAL A 85 10.23 6.25 -4.67
N TRP A 86 11.04 5.47 -3.96
CA TRP A 86 11.62 5.78 -2.65
C TRP A 86 12.22 7.19 -2.52
N PRO A 87 13.04 7.69 -3.48
CA PRO A 87 13.65 9.02 -3.36
C PRO A 87 12.64 10.19 -3.34
N SER A 88 11.39 9.95 -3.72
CA SER A 88 10.33 10.98 -3.76
C SER A 88 9.25 10.80 -2.70
N ILE A 89 9.38 9.78 -1.82
CA ILE A 89 8.38 9.47 -0.80
C ILE A 89 8.66 10.29 0.47
N TYR A 90 7.60 10.82 1.04
CA TYR A 90 7.59 11.37 2.39
C TYR A 90 6.69 10.51 3.27
N MET A 91 7.17 10.15 4.44
CA MET A 91 6.44 9.34 5.42
C MET A 91 6.28 10.12 6.71
N ASP A 92 5.09 10.06 7.27
CA ASP A 92 4.87 10.51 8.66
C ASP A 92 5.52 9.50 9.60
N GLU A 93 6.49 9.95 10.40
CA GLU A 93 7.31 9.07 11.23
C GLU A 93 6.49 8.39 12.32
N GLU A 94 5.58 9.12 12.95
CA GLU A 94 4.74 8.61 14.03
C GLU A 94 3.66 7.69 13.47
N GLY A 95 2.92 8.15 12.47
CA GLY A 95 1.83 7.40 11.86
C GLY A 95 2.27 6.14 11.10
N CYS A 96 3.53 6.08 10.68
CA CYS A 96 4.09 4.97 9.91
C CYS A 96 5.14 4.15 10.67
N SER A 97 5.36 4.38 11.95
CA SER A 97 6.47 3.78 12.72
C SER A 97 6.55 2.25 12.59
N ALA A 98 5.46 1.53 12.78
CA ALA A 98 5.43 0.07 12.63
C ALA A 98 5.67 -0.39 11.18
N GLY A 99 5.19 0.37 10.19
CA GLY A 99 5.47 0.11 8.78
C GLY A 99 6.93 0.35 8.40
N LEU A 100 7.53 1.40 8.95
CA LEU A 100 8.97 1.68 8.76
C LEU A 100 9.82 0.59 9.40
N GLU A 101 9.45 0.07 10.56
CA GLU A 101 10.11 -1.07 11.20
C GLU A 101 10.01 -2.31 10.30
N ALA A 102 8.82 -2.64 9.80
CA ALA A 102 8.64 -3.76 8.88
C ALA A 102 9.50 -3.62 7.62
N LEU A 103 9.57 -2.44 7.01
CA LEU A 103 10.43 -2.19 5.86
C LEU A 103 11.91 -2.35 6.19
N GLY A 104 12.34 -1.97 7.39
CA GLY A 104 13.71 -2.13 7.86
C GLY A 104 14.13 -3.58 8.07
N TRP A 105 13.18 -4.44 8.41
CA TRP A 105 13.41 -5.89 8.59
C TRP A 105 13.19 -6.71 7.32
N TYR A 106 12.56 -6.18 6.30
CA TYR A 106 12.29 -6.89 5.06
C TYR A 106 13.57 -7.19 4.29
N HIS A 107 13.85 -8.47 4.06
CA HIS A 107 15.09 -8.93 3.49
C HIS A 107 14.91 -10.07 2.48
N GLU A 108 15.96 -10.35 1.73
CA GLU A 108 16.04 -11.48 0.83
C GLU A 108 16.40 -12.76 1.59
N LYS A 109 15.68 -13.83 1.34
CA LYS A 109 16.09 -15.16 1.73
C LYS A 109 17.30 -15.59 0.90
N ARG A 110 18.36 -16.06 1.52
CA ARG A 110 19.57 -16.52 0.84
C ARG A 110 19.85 -18.00 1.07
N ASP A 111 20.35 -18.68 0.04
CA ASP A 111 20.98 -19.96 0.15
C ASP A 111 22.47 -19.70 0.46
N GLU A 112 22.86 -19.92 1.72
CA GLU A 112 24.24 -19.64 2.17
C GLU A 112 25.27 -20.59 1.54
N VAL A 113 24.87 -21.82 1.19
CA VAL A 113 25.75 -22.81 0.58
C VAL A 113 26.10 -22.44 -0.85
N ARG A 114 25.09 -21.97 -1.60
CA ARG A 114 25.22 -21.59 -3.02
C ARG A 114 25.50 -20.10 -3.21
N ASN A 115 25.41 -19.31 -2.15
CA ASN A 115 25.51 -17.84 -2.15
C ASN A 115 24.59 -17.17 -3.19
N VAL A 116 23.35 -17.67 -3.32
CA VAL A 116 22.34 -17.13 -4.24
C VAL A 116 21.12 -16.63 -3.47
N GLY A 117 20.52 -15.53 -3.97
CA GLY A 117 19.26 -15.02 -3.48
C GLY A 117 18.09 -15.91 -3.92
N LEU A 118 17.19 -16.20 -3.00
CA LEU A 118 15.97 -17.00 -3.23
C LEU A 118 14.71 -16.11 -3.34
N GLY A 119 14.89 -14.81 -3.42
CA GLY A 119 13.82 -13.83 -3.40
C GLY A 119 13.41 -13.39 -1.99
N PRO A 120 12.36 -12.55 -1.88
CA PRO A 120 11.95 -12.00 -0.59
C PRO A 120 11.57 -13.08 0.43
N ASN A 121 11.97 -12.87 1.69
CA ASN A 121 11.57 -13.74 2.78
C ASN A 121 10.12 -13.46 3.17
N HIS A 122 9.35 -14.53 3.42
CA HIS A 122 7.97 -14.43 3.89
C HIS A 122 7.92 -14.59 5.41
N ASP A 123 8.03 -13.49 6.10
CA ASP A 123 7.87 -13.38 7.55
C ASP A 123 6.89 -12.25 7.90
N TRP A 124 6.83 -11.88 9.18
CA TRP A 124 5.96 -10.79 9.64
C TRP A 124 6.17 -9.47 8.90
N ALA A 125 7.41 -9.17 8.46
CA ALA A 125 7.74 -7.93 7.76
C ALA A 125 7.23 -7.90 6.31
N SER A 126 6.96 -9.07 5.73
CA SER A 126 6.55 -9.20 4.32
C SER A 126 5.19 -8.54 4.04
N HIS A 127 4.25 -8.57 4.99
CA HIS A 127 2.93 -7.96 4.80
C HIS A 127 3.00 -6.45 4.59
N GLY A 128 3.77 -5.76 5.44
CA GLY A 128 4.00 -4.32 5.32
C GLY A 128 4.73 -3.97 4.03
N ALA A 129 5.77 -4.73 3.69
CA ALA A 129 6.55 -4.53 2.48
C ALA A 129 5.74 -4.79 1.19
N ASP A 130 4.88 -5.81 1.18
CA ASP A 130 3.99 -6.12 0.06
C ASP A 130 2.94 -5.01 -0.15
N SER A 131 2.35 -4.51 0.91
CA SER A 131 1.41 -3.39 0.87
C SER A 131 2.08 -2.11 0.35
N PHE A 132 3.25 -1.77 0.89
CA PHE A 132 4.05 -0.64 0.44
C PHE A 132 4.45 -0.76 -1.03
N GLY A 133 4.93 -1.92 -1.45
CA GLY A 133 5.30 -2.19 -2.84
C GLY A 133 4.12 -2.10 -3.79
N LEU A 134 2.92 -2.55 -3.36
CA LEU A 134 1.69 -2.40 -4.14
C LEU A 134 1.31 -0.92 -4.30
N MET A 135 1.42 -0.12 -3.24
CA MET A 135 1.22 1.33 -3.31
C MET A 135 2.17 1.98 -4.33
N CYS A 136 3.45 1.59 -4.35
CA CYS A 136 4.42 2.11 -5.30
C CYS A 136 4.06 1.76 -6.76
N VAL A 137 3.62 0.52 -7.02
CA VAL A 137 3.14 0.09 -8.34
C VAL A 137 1.93 0.92 -8.79
N VAL A 138 0.96 1.11 -7.90
CA VAL A 138 -0.22 1.94 -8.18
C VAL A 138 0.19 3.38 -8.47
N PHE A 139 1.07 3.96 -7.66
CA PHE A 139 1.55 5.32 -7.85
C PHE A 139 2.20 5.54 -9.23
N GLU A 140 3.04 4.60 -9.67
CA GLU A 140 3.64 4.64 -11.01
C GLU A 140 2.58 4.53 -12.12
N SER A 141 1.62 3.61 -11.99
CA SER A 141 0.59 3.36 -13.00
C SER A 141 -0.36 4.55 -13.17
N VAL A 142 -0.82 5.14 -12.08
CA VAL A 142 -1.68 6.33 -12.09
C VAL A 142 -0.93 7.55 -12.65
N GLY A 143 0.38 7.65 -12.40
CA GLY A 143 1.23 8.70 -12.96
C GLY A 143 1.34 8.64 -14.49
N GLN A 144 1.33 7.44 -15.05
CA GLN A 144 1.40 7.22 -16.51
C GLN A 144 0.05 7.43 -17.20
N SER A 145 -1.05 7.17 -16.51
CA SER A 145 -2.41 7.20 -17.09
C SER A 145 -3.01 8.60 -17.20
N ASN A 146 -2.46 9.60 -16.53
CA ASN A 146 -3.05 10.94 -16.51
C ASN A 146 -2.00 12.07 -16.56
N PRO A 147 -1.48 12.40 -17.76
CA PRO A 147 -0.53 13.49 -17.95
C PRO A 147 -1.12 14.88 -17.63
N ASN A 148 -2.44 15.00 -17.47
CA ASN A 148 -3.15 16.26 -17.23
C ASN A 148 -3.55 16.51 -15.77
N VAL A 149 -3.16 15.68 -14.81
CA VAL A 149 -3.39 16.00 -13.39
C VAL A 149 -2.41 17.10 -12.98
N ALA A 150 -2.93 18.30 -12.80
CA ALA A 150 -2.15 19.43 -12.28
C ALA A 150 -1.56 19.04 -10.90
N PRO A 151 -0.29 19.37 -10.64
CA PRO A 151 0.34 19.07 -9.36
C PRO A 151 -0.42 19.76 -8.22
N ILE A 152 -0.75 18.99 -7.18
CA ILE A 152 -1.36 19.56 -5.97
C ILE A 152 -0.32 20.52 -5.36
N ARG A 153 -0.62 21.82 -5.38
CA ARG A 153 0.21 22.83 -4.72
C ARG A 153 -0.18 22.89 -3.24
N TYR A 154 0.66 22.35 -2.38
CA TYR A 154 0.53 22.57 -0.95
C TYR A 154 1.02 23.98 -0.60
N PRO A 155 0.31 24.73 0.25
CA PRO A 155 0.83 26.00 0.76
C PRO A 155 2.15 25.69 1.49
N ARG A 156 3.20 26.43 1.17
CA ARG A 156 4.45 26.36 1.94
C ARG A 156 4.11 26.77 3.37
N SER A 157 4.35 25.89 4.32
CA SER A 157 4.29 26.25 5.73
C SER A 157 5.17 27.47 5.93
N ALA A 158 4.59 28.55 6.44
CA ALA A 158 5.35 29.72 6.84
C ALA A 158 6.42 29.27 7.83
N ARG A 159 7.68 29.49 7.51
CA ARG A 159 8.76 29.37 8.50
C ARG A 159 8.41 30.32 9.63
N VAL A 160 8.15 29.76 10.80
CA VAL A 160 8.14 30.55 12.03
C VAL A 160 9.61 30.93 12.26
N ALA A 161 9.85 32.22 12.25
CA ALA A 161 11.15 32.82 12.57
C ALA A 161 11.39 32.71 14.07
#